data_8bd5c6389a9d8314aa8abcad932d8fd5
#
_entry.id   8bd5c6389a9d8314aa8abcad932d8fd5
#
_cell.length_a   1.000
_cell.length_b   1.000
_cell.length_c   1.000
_cell.angle_alpha   90.00
_cell.angle_beta   90.00
_cell.angle_gamma   90.00
#
_symmetry.space_group_name_H-M   'P 1'
#
loop_
_entity.id
_entity.type
_entity.pdbx_description
1 polymer ?
#
loop_
_entity_poly.entity_id
_entity_poly.type
_entity_poly.pdbx_seq_one_letter_code
_entity_poly.pdbx_strand_id
1 'polypeptide(L)'
;VSETFVVYIDESGDEGFSFGKGSSEWFVLSAVITRKSRDLETVKLVDKIRSKLGKPVKKPLHFRDLKHEQRLPFLAEIANADLRAVSVLVHKPSLKEPEKFRERYRLYYYAVRYLSERVSWYCRDHRTPRDVGDGSAQIVFSNRSGMSYKEIRDYLDLLQQRTNILEVRIDWSAIKPDKIAACIPGTRMGLQIADAVASSFFYAVQPSQYGFTEDKYARMLKPVVYHHQGCYQGYGIKLWPREADDRVANEERFKWLRETYK
;
A
#
# COMPACT_ATOMS: atom_id res chain seq x y z
N VAL A 1 19.50 10.04 -16.01
CA VAL A 1 18.08 10.09 -16.37
C VAL A 1 17.29 9.91 -15.10
N SER A 2 16.28 10.75 -14.85
CA SER A 2 15.46 10.69 -13.62
C SER A 2 14.38 9.63 -13.76
N GLU A 3 13.87 9.16 -12.63
CA GLU A 3 12.73 8.24 -12.57
C GLU A 3 11.45 8.92 -13.07
N THR A 4 10.55 8.17 -13.70
CA THR A 4 9.26 8.68 -14.20
C THR A 4 8.21 8.76 -13.10
N PHE A 5 8.24 7.80 -12.17
CA PHE A 5 7.25 7.68 -11.09
C PHE A 5 7.87 7.88 -9.71
N VAL A 6 7.05 8.31 -8.76
CA VAL A 6 7.33 8.24 -7.33
C VAL A 6 6.27 7.37 -6.69
N VAL A 7 6.70 6.48 -5.81
CA VAL A 7 5.85 5.51 -5.11
C VAL A 7 6.06 5.68 -3.62
N TYR A 8 5.01 5.99 -2.89
CA TYR A 8 4.99 6.14 -1.44
C TYR A 8 4.36 4.91 -0.82
N ILE A 9 5.05 4.28 0.12
CA ILE A 9 4.62 3.02 0.74
C ILE A 9 4.49 3.20 2.25
N ASP A 10 3.35 2.78 2.78
CA ASP A 10 3.09 2.69 4.21
C ASP A 10 2.26 1.46 4.53
N GLU A 11 2.20 1.08 5.80
CA GLU A 11 1.51 -0.10 6.29
C GLU A 11 0.47 0.20 7.36
N SER A 12 -0.42 -0.77 7.60
CA SER A 12 -1.33 -0.80 8.73
C SER A 12 -1.49 -2.24 9.25
N GLY A 13 -1.60 -2.38 10.56
CA GLY A 13 -1.50 -3.66 11.27
C GLY A 13 -0.07 -3.94 11.72
N ASP A 14 0.16 -5.13 12.25
CA ASP A 14 1.44 -5.59 12.77
C ASP A 14 1.84 -6.94 12.15
N GLU A 15 3.12 -7.32 12.32
CA GLU A 15 3.66 -8.61 11.84
C GLU A 15 3.56 -9.73 12.87
N GLY A 16 2.98 -9.47 14.04
CA GLY A 16 2.87 -10.44 15.13
C GLY A 16 1.81 -11.53 14.85
N PHE A 17 1.95 -12.66 15.56
CA PHE A 17 1.08 -13.83 15.43
C PHE A 17 0.36 -14.19 16.75
N SER A 18 0.34 -13.27 17.73
CA SER A 18 -0.35 -13.46 19.00
C SER A 18 -1.80 -12.98 18.89
N PHE A 19 -2.60 -13.67 18.07
CA PHE A 19 -4.00 -13.32 17.82
C PHE A 19 -4.81 -13.36 19.10
N GLY A 20 -5.70 -12.37 19.28
CA GLY A 20 -6.47 -12.20 20.53
C GLY A 20 -5.66 -11.68 21.72
N LYS A 21 -4.33 -11.48 21.56
CA LYS A 21 -3.41 -10.97 22.58
C LYS A 21 -2.58 -9.78 22.09
N GLY A 22 -3.16 -8.96 21.22
CA GLY A 22 -2.57 -7.72 20.73
C GLY A 22 -2.15 -7.72 19.27
N SER A 23 -1.96 -8.87 18.61
CA SER A 23 -1.67 -8.92 17.18
C SER A 23 -2.94 -8.87 16.34
N SER A 24 -2.91 -8.09 15.26
CA SER A 24 -3.97 -8.05 14.25
C SER A 24 -4.03 -9.37 13.45
N GLU A 25 -5.19 -9.73 12.91
CA GLU A 25 -5.31 -10.84 11.95
C GLU A 25 -4.81 -10.45 10.56
N TRP A 26 -4.93 -9.19 10.22
CA TRP A 26 -4.53 -8.65 8.93
C TRP A 26 -3.30 -7.75 9.05
N PHE A 27 -2.48 -7.82 8.02
CA PHE A 27 -1.41 -6.86 7.75
C PHE A 27 -1.64 -6.28 6.35
N VAL A 28 -1.64 -4.96 6.23
CA VAL A 28 -1.88 -4.27 4.96
C VAL A 28 -0.66 -3.43 4.61
N LEU A 29 -0.11 -3.61 3.41
CA LEU A 29 0.94 -2.77 2.84
C LEU A 29 0.40 -2.09 1.58
N SER A 30 0.44 -0.76 1.55
CA SER A 30 -0.12 0.02 0.45
C SER A 30 0.90 0.94 -0.20
N ALA A 31 0.79 1.07 -1.51
CA ALA A 31 1.55 2.01 -2.32
C ALA A 31 0.63 3.06 -2.94
N VAL A 32 1.08 4.30 -2.95
CA VAL A 32 0.49 5.41 -3.70
C VAL A 32 1.48 5.83 -4.77
N ILE A 33 1.05 5.81 -6.03
CA ILE A 33 1.87 6.03 -7.21
C ILE A 33 1.45 7.34 -7.86
N THR A 34 2.42 8.22 -8.13
CA THR A 34 2.23 9.44 -8.91
C THR A 34 3.37 9.61 -9.91
N ARG A 35 3.18 10.47 -10.92
CA ARG A 35 4.28 10.87 -11.80
C ARG A 35 5.24 11.80 -11.05
N LYS A 36 6.54 11.60 -11.21
CA LYS A 36 7.55 12.43 -10.53
C LYS A 36 7.42 13.91 -10.88
N SER A 37 7.02 14.22 -12.10
CA SER A 37 6.72 15.59 -12.55
C SER A 37 5.52 16.23 -11.82
N ARG A 38 4.67 15.42 -11.19
CA ARG A 38 3.49 15.86 -10.43
C ARG A 38 3.61 15.61 -8.91
N ASP A 39 4.78 15.29 -8.42
CA ASP A 39 4.98 14.97 -7.00
C ASP A 39 4.54 16.11 -6.06
N LEU A 40 4.71 17.36 -6.48
CA LEU A 40 4.22 18.53 -5.73
C LEU A 40 2.69 18.56 -5.56
N GLU A 41 1.92 17.86 -6.38
CA GLU A 41 0.47 17.76 -6.19
C GLU A 41 0.11 16.97 -4.92
N THR A 42 0.98 16.05 -4.47
CA THR A 42 0.80 15.36 -3.18
C THR A 42 0.91 16.35 -2.00
N VAL A 43 1.79 17.33 -2.11
CA VAL A 43 1.93 18.41 -1.11
C VAL A 43 0.68 19.27 -1.07
N LYS A 44 0.23 19.75 -2.23
CA LYS A 44 -0.99 20.58 -2.34
C LYS A 44 -2.22 19.84 -1.83
N LEU A 45 -2.33 18.55 -2.14
CA LEU A 45 -3.42 17.69 -1.68
C LEU A 45 -3.46 17.61 -0.15
N VAL A 46 -2.33 17.31 0.49
CA VAL A 46 -2.26 17.19 1.94
C VAL A 46 -2.50 18.56 2.62
N ASP A 47 -2.01 19.65 2.05
CA ASP A 47 -2.26 21.01 2.59
C ASP A 47 -3.73 21.40 2.45
N LYS A 48 -4.38 21.06 1.33
CA LYS A 48 -5.83 21.24 1.16
C LYS A 48 -6.62 20.46 2.20
N ILE A 49 -6.24 19.20 2.44
CA ILE A 49 -6.85 18.35 3.47
C ILE A 49 -6.67 18.97 4.87
N ARG A 50 -5.45 19.40 5.21
CA ARG A 50 -5.18 20.06 6.48
C ARG A 50 -6.05 21.30 6.70
N SER A 51 -6.13 22.15 5.69
CA SER A 51 -6.97 23.34 5.72
C SER A 51 -8.43 22.99 6.00
N LYS A 52 -8.99 22.02 5.28
CA LYS A 52 -10.37 21.54 5.49
C LYS A 52 -10.61 20.97 6.89
N LEU A 53 -9.61 20.30 7.46
CA LEU A 53 -9.72 19.67 8.77
C LEU A 53 -9.30 20.60 9.92
N GLY A 54 -8.89 21.84 9.67
CA GLY A 54 -8.39 22.76 10.68
C GLY A 54 -7.14 22.25 11.41
N LYS A 55 -6.28 21.46 10.71
CA LYS A 55 -5.08 20.87 11.31
C LYS A 55 -3.84 21.74 11.08
N PRO A 56 -2.91 21.83 12.07
CA PRO A 56 -1.71 22.65 11.92
C PRO A 56 -0.77 22.10 10.85
N VAL A 57 -0.10 23.00 10.12
CA VAL A 57 0.79 22.68 8.98
C VAL A 57 1.97 21.81 9.38
N LYS A 58 2.53 22.02 10.58
CA LYS A 58 3.76 21.33 11.02
C LYS A 58 3.55 19.91 11.54
N LYS A 59 2.31 19.49 11.85
CA LYS A 59 2.05 18.14 12.39
C LYS A 59 1.66 17.19 11.26
N PRO A 60 2.34 16.04 11.08
CA PRO A 60 1.91 15.03 10.13
C PRO A 60 0.47 14.58 10.41
N LEU A 61 -0.31 14.33 9.35
CA LEU A 61 -1.62 13.72 9.46
C LEU A 61 -1.44 12.22 9.54
N HIS A 62 -1.87 11.59 10.62
CA HIS A 62 -2.00 10.15 10.75
C HIS A 62 -3.47 9.78 10.69
N PHE A 63 -3.85 8.92 9.76
CA PHE A 63 -5.25 8.58 9.52
C PHE A 63 -5.94 7.98 10.76
N ARG A 64 -5.22 7.17 11.53
CA ARG A 64 -5.73 6.58 12.78
C ARG A 64 -6.09 7.62 13.84
N ASP A 65 -5.41 8.79 13.85
CA ASP A 65 -5.62 9.85 14.84
C ASP A 65 -6.81 10.75 14.48
N LEU A 66 -7.41 10.54 13.29
CA LEU A 66 -8.57 11.30 12.83
C LEU A 66 -9.87 10.64 13.30
N LYS A 67 -10.86 11.46 13.61
CA LYS A 67 -12.23 11.01 13.86
C LYS A 67 -12.92 10.60 12.55
N HIS A 68 -14.01 9.82 12.64
CA HIS A 68 -14.76 9.36 11.47
C HIS A 68 -15.15 10.51 10.53
N GLU A 69 -15.72 11.59 11.08
CA GLU A 69 -16.12 12.78 10.32
C GLU A 69 -14.96 13.53 9.64
N GLN A 70 -13.73 13.33 10.10
CA GLN A 70 -12.51 13.89 9.51
C GLN A 70 -11.93 12.98 8.42
N ARG A 71 -12.07 11.66 8.58
CA ARG A 71 -11.59 10.67 7.59
C ARG A 71 -12.34 10.75 6.28
N LEU A 72 -13.65 10.98 6.31
CA LEU A 72 -14.46 11.05 5.09
C LEU A 72 -14.03 12.17 4.12
N PRO A 73 -13.90 13.44 4.53
CA PRO A 73 -13.39 14.49 3.64
C PRO A 73 -11.94 14.26 3.22
N PHE A 74 -11.11 13.64 4.05
CA PHE A 74 -9.75 13.26 3.67
C PHE A 74 -9.78 12.30 2.47
N LEU A 75 -10.55 11.22 2.59
CA LEU A 75 -10.65 10.21 1.52
C LEU A 75 -11.33 10.74 0.26
N ALA A 76 -12.29 11.65 0.40
CA ALA A 76 -12.93 12.30 -0.74
C ALA A 76 -11.91 13.12 -1.57
N GLU A 77 -10.95 13.78 -0.92
CA GLU A 77 -9.88 14.48 -1.63
C GLU A 77 -8.92 13.49 -2.33
N ILE A 78 -8.55 12.39 -1.67
CA ILE A 78 -7.72 11.35 -2.30
C ILE A 78 -8.43 10.73 -3.51
N ALA A 79 -9.72 10.42 -3.39
CA ALA A 79 -10.52 9.80 -4.45
C ALA A 79 -10.60 10.65 -5.73
N ASN A 80 -10.41 11.97 -5.62
CA ASN A 80 -10.41 12.91 -6.75
C ASN A 80 -9.01 13.29 -7.23
N ALA A 81 -7.95 12.72 -6.64
CA ALA A 81 -6.57 13.05 -7.00
C ALA A 81 -6.06 12.22 -8.19
N ASP A 82 -5.13 12.80 -8.95
CA ASP A 82 -4.44 12.09 -10.05
C ASP A 82 -3.28 11.24 -9.52
N LEU A 83 -3.63 10.17 -8.85
CA LEU A 83 -2.72 9.15 -8.32
C LEU A 83 -3.34 7.76 -8.46
N ARG A 84 -2.56 6.72 -8.23
CA ARG A 84 -3.08 5.35 -8.15
C ARG A 84 -2.60 4.68 -6.87
N ALA A 85 -3.47 3.84 -6.33
CA ALA A 85 -3.22 3.06 -5.14
C ALA A 85 -3.16 1.56 -5.44
N VAL A 86 -2.24 0.87 -4.80
CA VAL A 86 -2.10 -0.59 -4.80
C VAL A 86 -1.99 -1.05 -3.37
N SER A 87 -2.70 -2.10 -2.99
CA SER A 87 -2.67 -2.64 -1.63
C SER A 87 -2.50 -4.15 -1.63
N VAL A 88 -1.61 -4.65 -0.79
CA VAL A 88 -1.46 -6.07 -0.47
C VAL A 88 -2.07 -6.30 0.91
N LEU A 89 -3.09 -7.15 0.97
CA LEU A 89 -3.81 -7.50 2.18
C LEU A 89 -3.41 -8.91 2.58
N VAL A 90 -2.71 -9.04 3.69
CA VAL A 90 -2.20 -10.31 4.20
C VAL A 90 -3.08 -10.79 5.33
N HIS A 91 -3.74 -11.95 5.15
CA HIS A 91 -4.48 -12.62 6.22
C HIS A 91 -3.57 -13.62 6.92
N LYS A 92 -3.00 -13.22 8.05
CA LYS A 92 -1.99 -14.00 8.77
C LYS A 92 -2.48 -15.37 9.27
N PRO A 93 -3.74 -15.51 9.77
CA PRO A 93 -4.24 -16.83 10.18
C PRO A 93 -4.36 -17.85 9.04
N SER A 94 -4.41 -17.41 7.77
CA SER A 94 -4.47 -18.31 6.60
C SER A 94 -3.10 -18.76 6.09
N LEU A 95 -2.01 -18.28 6.69
CA LEU A 95 -0.66 -18.73 6.31
C LEU A 95 -0.45 -20.20 6.68
N LYS A 96 -0.01 -21.03 5.72
CA LYS A 96 0.20 -22.47 5.94
C LYS A 96 1.34 -22.81 6.91
N GLU A 97 2.38 -21.95 6.91
CA GLU A 97 3.60 -22.14 7.71
C GLU A 97 3.91 -20.84 8.47
N PRO A 98 3.04 -20.44 9.43
CA PRO A 98 3.16 -19.14 10.10
C PRO A 98 4.48 -18.99 10.87
N GLU A 99 5.10 -20.10 11.29
CA GLU A 99 6.40 -20.09 11.98
C GLU A 99 7.52 -19.52 11.10
N LYS A 100 7.46 -19.69 9.78
CA LYS A 100 8.41 -19.09 8.84
C LYS A 100 8.35 -17.57 8.83
N PHE A 101 7.21 -17.00 9.19
CA PHE A 101 6.98 -15.54 9.19
C PHE A 101 7.16 -14.90 10.56
N ARG A 102 7.52 -15.67 11.59
CA ARG A 102 7.90 -15.13 12.90
C ARG A 102 9.30 -14.53 12.92
N GLU A 103 10.12 -14.88 11.95
CA GLU A 103 11.39 -14.21 11.72
C GLU A 103 11.15 -12.73 11.42
N ARG A 104 11.97 -11.87 12.04
CA ARG A 104 11.79 -10.42 11.99
C ARG A 104 11.75 -9.91 10.55
N TYR A 105 10.72 -9.12 10.21
CA TYR A 105 10.47 -8.51 8.91
C TYR A 105 10.21 -9.49 7.75
N ARG A 106 10.17 -10.78 7.96
CA ARG A 106 9.98 -11.73 6.86
C ARG A 106 8.60 -11.58 6.20
N LEU A 107 7.54 -11.39 7.02
CA LEU A 107 6.20 -11.10 6.50
C LEU A 107 6.18 -9.83 5.66
N TYR A 108 6.87 -8.80 6.15
CA TYR A 108 7.00 -7.52 5.45
C TYR A 108 7.67 -7.67 4.10
N TYR A 109 8.78 -8.40 4.01
CA TYR A 109 9.50 -8.64 2.75
C TYR A 109 8.63 -9.35 1.72
N TYR A 110 7.83 -10.34 2.13
CA TYR A 110 6.88 -10.99 1.23
C TYR A 110 5.79 -10.03 0.74
N ALA A 111 5.25 -9.18 1.62
CA ALA A 111 4.31 -8.14 1.22
C ALA A 111 4.94 -7.14 0.25
N VAL A 112 6.20 -6.72 0.49
CA VAL A 112 6.98 -5.85 -0.41
C VAL A 112 7.14 -6.50 -1.80
N ARG A 113 7.45 -7.80 -1.88
CA ARG A 113 7.52 -8.52 -3.16
C ARG A 113 6.23 -8.38 -3.94
N TYR A 114 5.09 -8.76 -3.34
CA TYR A 114 3.80 -8.71 -4.03
C TYR A 114 3.36 -7.29 -4.39
N LEU A 115 3.68 -6.32 -3.55
CA LEU A 115 3.41 -4.91 -3.83
C LEU A 115 4.25 -4.43 -5.02
N SER A 116 5.55 -4.74 -5.03
CA SER A 116 6.49 -4.37 -6.10
C SER A 116 6.09 -4.96 -7.46
N GLU A 117 5.56 -6.18 -7.50
CA GLU A 117 5.01 -6.75 -8.72
C GLU A 117 3.93 -5.85 -9.33
N ARG A 118 2.92 -5.45 -8.55
CA ARG A 118 1.78 -4.65 -9.03
C ARG A 118 2.17 -3.22 -9.35
N VAL A 119 3.03 -2.64 -8.54
CA VAL A 119 3.61 -1.31 -8.81
C VAL A 119 4.37 -1.32 -10.14
N SER A 120 5.20 -2.35 -10.38
CA SER A 120 5.96 -2.48 -11.61
C SER A 120 5.07 -2.62 -12.85
N TRP A 121 3.99 -3.40 -12.75
CA TRP A 121 3.02 -3.55 -13.84
C TRP A 121 2.32 -2.22 -14.15
N TYR A 122 1.89 -1.49 -13.11
CA TYR A 122 1.32 -0.16 -13.30
C TYR A 122 2.30 0.76 -14.03
N CYS A 123 3.56 0.86 -13.57
CA CYS A 123 4.57 1.73 -14.17
C CYS A 123 4.85 1.36 -15.63
N ARG A 124 5.00 0.05 -15.94
CA ARG A 124 5.17 -0.45 -17.29
C ARG A 124 4.00 -0.08 -18.20
N ASP A 125 2.76 -0.36 -17.75
CA ASP A 125 1.55 -0.27 -18.57
C ASP A 125 1.08 1.20 -18.76
N HIS A 126 1.52 2.12 -17.89
CA HIS A 126 1.14 3.53 -17.93
C HIS A 126 2.28 4.47 -18.31
N ARG A 127 3.42 3.92 -18.74
CA ARG A 127 4.49 4.70 -19.33
C ARG A 127 4.05 5.20 -20.72
N THR A 128 4.24 6.50 -20.96
CA THR A 128 3.92 7.12 -22.24
C THR A 128 5.19 7.77 -22.86
N PRO A 129 5.27 7.93 -24.20
CA PRO A 129 6.39 8.62 -24.84
C PRO A 129 6.57 10.08 -24.41
N ARG A 130 5.55 10.68 -23.79
CA ARG A 130 5.58 12.07 -23.29
C ARG A 130 6.10 12.17 -21.86
N ASP A 131 6.32 11.04 -21.17
CA ASP A 131 6.81 11.07 -19.82
C ASP A 131 8.29 11.50 -19.76
N VAL A 132 8.57 12.36 -18.80
CA VAL A 132 9.96 12.67 -18.42
C VAL A 132 10.46 11.53 -17.53
N GLY A 133 11.65 10.99 -17.88
CA GLY A 133 12.29 9.94 -17.10
C GLY A 133 12.48 8.63 -17.87
N ASP A 134 12.99 7.63 -17.18
CA ASP A 134 13.40 6.34 -17.74
C ASP A 134 12.33 5.23 -17.63
N GLY A 135 11.15 5.56 -17.14
CA GLY A 135 10.06 4.62 -16.90
C GLY A 135 10.14 3.93 -15.54
N SER A 136 11.22 4.11 -14.78
CA SER A 136 11.36 3.53 -13.45
C SER A 136 10.65 4.36 -12.37
N ALA A 137 10.55 3.77 -11.18
CA ALA A 137 9.96 4.37 -10.00
C ALA A 137 11.00 4.62 -8.91
N GLN A 138 10.99 5.81 -8.32
CA GLN A 138 11.59 6.08 -7.03
C GLN A 138 10.65 5.56 -5.94
N ILE A 139 11.11 4.62 -5.13
CA ILE A 139 10.31 4.03 -4.05
C ILE A 139 10.69 4.66 -2.72
N VAL A 140 9.69 5.18 -2.00
CA VAL A 140 9.85 5.86 -0.72
C VAL A 140 8.99 5.16 0.31
N PHE A 141 9.62 4.46 1.24
CA PHE A 141 8.95 3.84 2.38
C PHE A 141 8.76 4.83 3.54
N SER A 142 7.68 4.68 4.27
CA SER A 142 7.52 5.25 5.61
C SER A 142 8.56 4.60 6.54
N ASN A 143 9.35 5.44 7.23
CA ASN A 143 10.44 4.95 8.05
C ASN A 143 9.92 4.23 9.30
N ARG A 144 10.27 2.95 9.44
CA ARG A 144 9.98 2.12 10.61
C ARG A 144 11.19 2.04 11.53
N SER A 145 10.97 2.28 12.82
CA SER A 145 12.02 2.12 13.82
C SER A 145 12.57 0.70 13.81
N GLY A 146 13.89 0.60 13.69
CA GLY A 146 14.63 -0.67 13.74
C GLY A 146 14.59 -1.53 12.47
N MET A 147 13.99 -1.05 11.35
CA MET A 147 14.08 -1.73 10.06
C MET A 147 15.27 -1.20 9.24
N SER A 148 16.03 -2.11 8.66
CA SER A 148 17.10 -1.79 7.72
C SER A 148 16.58 -1.77 6.28
N TYR A 149 16.51 -0.59 5.67
CA TYR A 149 16.14 -0.47 4.25
C TYR A 149 17.23 -0.98 3.30
N LYS A 150 18.46 -1.16 3.79
CA LYS A 150 19.49 -1.92 3.08
C LYS A 150 19.05 -3.36 2.88
N GLU A 151 18.50 -3.99 3.92
CA GLU A 151 18.01 -5.39 3.83
C GLU A 151 16.84 -5.53 2.83
N ILE A 152 15.97 -4.51 2.69
CA ILE A 152 14.93 -4.51 1.65
C ILE A 152 15.57 -4.48 0.25
N ARG A 153 16.59 -3.64 0.05
CA ARG A 153 17.32 -3.60 -1.22
C ARG A 153 17.99 -4.94 -1.51
N ASP A 154 18.74 -5.47 -0.55
CA ASP A 154 19.42 -6.77 -0.66
C ASP A 154 18.42 -7.91 -0.97
N TYR A 155 17.23 -7.87 -0.36
CA TYR A 155 16.15 -8.82 -0.65
C TYR A 155 15.62 -8.69 -2.09
N LEU A 156 15.38 -7.47 -2.58
CA LEU A 156 14.93 -7.27 -3.94
C LEU A 156 16.01 -7.60 -4.97
N ASP A 157 17.28 -7.33 -4.68
CA ASP A 157 18.42 -7.77 -5.50
C ASP A 157 18.47 -9.31 -5.59
N LEU A 158 18.24 -10.01 -4.47
CA LEU A 158 18.15 -11.47 -4.45
C LEU A 158 16.97 -11.98 -5.31
N LEU A 159 15.81 -11.33 -5.22
CA LEU A 159 14.65 -11.67 -6.05
C LEU A 159 14.94 -11.47 -7.53
N GLN A 160 15.65 -10.40 -7.89
CA GLN A 160 16.05 -10.10 -9.27
C GLN A 160 16.97 -11.17 -9.83
N GLN A 161 18.00 -11.56 -9.05
CA GLN A 161 18.94 -12.63 -9.44
C GLN A 161 18.27 -13.99 -9.58
N ARG A 162 17.21 -14.25 -8.83
CA ARG A 162 16.51 -15.56 -8.77
C ARG A 162 15.10 -15.52 -9.33
N THR A 163 14.79 -14.55 -10.20
CA THR A 163 13.44 -14.32 -10.75
C THR A 163 12.78 -15.59 -11.27
N ASN A 164 13.48 -16.38 -12.08
CA ASN A 164 12.95 -17.59 -12.68
C ASN A 164 12.73 -18.74 -11.68
N ILE A 165 13.58 -18.84 -10.64
CA ILE A 165 13.49 -19.90 -9.63
C ILE A 165 12.34 -19.61 -8.65
N LEU A 166 12.17 -18.34 -8.29
CA LEU A 166 11.21 -17.91 -7.28
C LEU A 166 9.87 -17.44 -7.88
N GLU A 167 9.68 -17.58 -9.21
CA GLU A 167 8.48 -17.13 -9.94
C GLU A 167 8.10 -15.67 -9.61
N VAL A 168 9.10 -14.80 -9.55
CA VAL A 168 8.90 -13.37 -9.27
C VAL A 168 8.41 -12.68 -10.55
N ARG A 169 7.33 -11.90 -10.42
CA ARG A 169 6.69 -11.20 -11.54
C ARG A 169 6.93 -9.70 -11.54
N ILE A 170 8.00 -9.25 -10.89
CA ILE A 170 8.41 -7.85 -10.88
C ILE A 170 9.00 -7.51 -12.26
N ASP A 171 8.54 -6.41 -12.85
CA ASP A 171 9.19 -5.81 -14.02
C ASP A 171 10.37 -4.96 -13.52
N TRP A 172 11.57 -5.49 -13.68
CA TRP A 172 12.81 -4.87 -13.17
C TRP A 172 13.25 -3.64 -13.98
N SER A 173 12.60 -3.34 -15.10
CA SER A 173 12.79 -2.06 -15.77
C SER A 173 12.14 -0.90 -15.00
N ALA A 174 11.06 -1.19 -14.27
CA ALA A 174 10.33 -0.22 -13.47
C ALA A 174 10.80 -0.15 -12.02
N ILE A 175 11.24 -1.26 -11.43
CA ILE A 175 11.71 -1.34 -10.04
C ILE A 175 13.22 -1.55 -10.01
N LYS A 176 13.92 -0.58 -9.44
CA LYS A 176 15.38 -0.61 -9.26
C LYS A 176 15.71 -0.57 -7.78
N PRO A 177 16.34 -1.61 -7.20
CA PRO A 177 16.63 -1.68 -5.77
C PRO A 177 17.43 -0.48 -5.24
N ASP A 178 18.36 0.06 -6.03
CA ASP A 178 19.15 1.25 -5.69
C ASP A 178 18.31 2.55 -5.55
N LYS A 179 17.09 2.57 -6.10
CA LYS A 179 16.16 3.71 -6.04
C LYS A 179 15.18 3.65 -4.86
N ILE A 180 15.46 2.80 -3.89
CA ILE A 180 14.66 2.66 -2.67
C ILE A 180 15.22 3.55 -1.57
N ALA A 181 14.34 4.37 -0.99
CA ALA A 181 14.63 5.24 0.16
C ALA A 181 13.59 5.05 1.27
N ALA A 182 13.93 5.51 2.46
CA ALA A 182 12.98 5.63 3.56
C ALA A 182 12.98 7.06 4.07
N CYS A 183 11.80 7.56 4.38
CA CYS A 183 11.62 8.92 4.88
C CYS A 183 10.63 8.97 6.04
N ILE A 184 10.81 9.95 6.92
CA ILE A 184 9.83 10.25 7.95
C ILE A 184 8.56 10.82 7.28
N PRO A 185 7.34 10.40 7.68
CA PRO A 185 6.09 10.85 7.06
C PRO A 185 5.90 12.38 6.98
N GLY A 186 6.49 13.12 7.93
CA GLY A 186 6.47 14.60 7.92
C GLY A 186 7.34 15.25 6.83
N THR A 187 8.26 14.53 6.21
CA THR A 187 9.16 15.07 5.18
C THR A 187 8.67 14.83 3.75
N ARG A 188 7.79 13.85 3.55
CA ARG A 188 7.21 13.48 2.26
C ARG A 188 5.71 13.29 2.38
N MET A 189 4.94 14.22 1.82
CA MET A 189 3.48 14.26 2.01
C MET A 189 2.77 13.04 1.41
N GLY A 190 3.30 12.44 0.36
CA GLY A 190 2.77 11.21 -0.23
C GLY A 190 2.70 10.03 0.77
N LEU A 191 3.57 10.00 1.80
CA LEU A 191 3.51 8.98 2.84
C LEU A 191 2.25 9.10 3.71
N GLN A 192 1.74 10.33 3.95
CA GLN A 192 0.49 10.55 4.70
C GLN A 192 -0.73 10.09 3.89
N ILE A 193 -0.64 10.14 2.54
CA ILE A 193 -1.66 9.58 1.66
C ILE A 193 -1.59 8.05 1.69
N ALA A 194 -0.38 7.46 1.68
CA ALA A 194 -0.18 6.01 1.76
C ALA A 194 -0.67 5.44 3.10
N ASP A 195 -0.42 6.13 4.24
CA ASP A 195 -1.00 5.81 5.56
C ASP A 195 -2.54 5.78 5.50
N ALA A 196 -3.16 6.79 4.89
CA ALA A 196 -4.61 6.84 4.77
C ALA A 196 -5.16 5.68 3.91
N VAL A 197 -4.47 5.30 2.83
CA VAL A 197 -4.86 4.16 1.98
C VAL A 197 -4.69 2.84 2.73
N ALA A 198 -3.54 2.60 3.36
CA ALA A 198 -3.26 1.38 4.12
C ALA A 198 -4.26 1.20 5.28
N SER A 199 -4.48 2.27 6.04
CA SER A 199 -5.43 2.28 7.15
C SER A 199 -6.87 2.04 6.68
N SER A 200 -7.27 2.59 5.54
CA SER A 200 -8.63 2.40 4.99
C SER A 200 -8.91 0.94 4.67
N PHE A 201 -7.99 0.25 4.03
CA PHE A 201 -8.12 -1.18 3.74
C PHE A 201 -8.00 -2.01 5.02
N PHE A 202 -7.14 -1.62 5.96
CA PHE A 202 -7.01 -2.30 7.24
C PHE A 202 -8.33 -2.26 8.04
N TYR A 203 -8.95 -1.10 8.19
CA TYR A 203 -10.25 -0.99 8.86
C TYR A 203 -11.37 -1.78 8.17
N ALA A 204 -11.27 -1.97 6.86
CA ALA A 204 -12.25 -2.72 6.09
C ALA A 204 -12.15 -4.25 6.28
N VAL A 205 -10.97 -4.76 6.65
CA VAL A 205 -10.74 -6.21 6.79
C VAL A 205 -10.48 -6.65 8.23
N GLN A 206 -9.88 -5.78 9.07
CA GLN A 206 -9.56 -6.09 10.46
C GLN A 206 -10.73 -5.72 11.37
N PRO A 207 -11.35 -6.68 12.07
CA PRO A 207 -12.35 -6.35 13.06
C PRO A 207 -11.77 -5.51 14.21
N SER A 208 -12.54 -4.53 14.65
CA SER A 208 -12.28 -3.79 15.88
C SER A 208 -12.42 -4.70 17.11
N GLN A 209 -12.09 -4.20 18.29
CA GLN A 209 -12.32 -4.92 19.55
C GLN A 209 -13.80 -5.29 19.78
N TYR A 210 -14.72 -4.66 19.08
CA TYR A 210 -16.17 -4.94 19.14
C TYR A 210 -16.64 -5.86 18.02
N GLY A 211 -15.74 -6.42 17.20
CA GLY A 211 -16.06 -7.33 16.10
C GLY A 211 -16.52 -6.67 14.80
N PHE A 212 -16.58 -5.34 14.71
CA PHE A 212 -17.03 -4.63 13.51
C PHE A 212 -15.86 -4.18 12.64
N THR A 213 -16.09 -4.19 11.32
CA THR A 213 -15.20 -3.61 10.29
C THR A 213 -15.83 -2.34 9.73
N GLU A 214 -15.01 -1.46 9.16
CA GLU A 214 -15.44 -0.21 8.51
C GLU A 214 -14.96 -0.19 7.05
N ASP A 215 -15.79 -0.65 6.13
CA ASP A 215 -15.48 -0.78 4.72
C ASP A 215 -15.72 0.49 3.90
N LYS A 216 -16.44 1.47 4.44
CA LYS A 216 -16.76 2.72 3.76
C LYS A 216 -15.51 3.45 3.27
N TYR A 217 -14.46 3.44 4.09
CA TYR A 217 -13.20 4.09 3.72
C TYR A 217 -12.56 3.47 2.48
N ALA A 218 -12.48 2.14 2.45
CA ALA A 218 -11.95 1.42 1.30
C ALA A 218 -12.81 1.64 0.06
N ARG A 219 -14.15 1.58 0.18
CA ARG A 219 -15.07 1.84 -0.95
C ARG A 219 -14.85 3.23 -1.57
N MET A 220 -14.61 4.26 -0.76
CA MET A 220 -14.35 5.61 -1.25
C MET A 220 -13.10 5.72 -2.10
N LEU A 221 -12.12 4.86 -1.90
CA LEU A 221 -10.85 4.86 -2.65
C LEU A 221 -10.95 4.19 -4.03
N LYS A 222 -12.09 3.57 -4.39
CA LYS A 222 -12.24 2.88 -5.68
C LYS A 222 -11.74 3.68 -6.89
N PRO A 223 -12.00 5.01 -7.03
CA PRO A 223 -11.57 5.77 -8.20
C PRO A 223 -10.05 5.80 -8.40
N VAL A 224 -9.28 5.65 -7.33
CA VAL A 224 -7.81 5.71 -7.37
C VAL A 224 -7.14 4.34 -7.26
N VAL A 225 -7.87 3.27 -6.95
CA VAL A 225 -7.28 1.92 -6.93
C VAL A 225 -6.96 1.48 -8.35
N TYR A 226 -5.73 0.97 -8.54
CA TYR A 226 -5.30 0.46 -9.83
C TYR A 226 -6.14 -0.74 -10.28
N HIS A 227 -6.54 -0.72 -11.53
CA HIS A 227 -7.20 -1.84 -12.20
C HIS A 227 -6.62 -2.05 -13.59
N HIS A 228 -6.66 -3.27 -14.07
CA HIS A 228 -6.30 -3.62 -15.44
C HIS A 228 -7.54 -4.22 -16.12
N GLN A 229 -8.00 -3.59 -17.21
CA GLN A 229 -9.21 -4.01 -17.95
C GLN A 229 -10.45 -4.18 -17.06
N GLY A 230 -10.60 -3.31 -16.06
CA GLY A 230 -11.72 -3.35 -15.10
C GLY A 230 -11.53 -4.28 -13.92
N CYS A 231 -10.49 -5.13 -13.91
CA CYS A 231 -10.19 -6.04 -12.82
C CYS A 231 -9.29 -5.36 -11.78
N TYR A 232 -9.76 -5.29 -10.54
CA TYR A 232 -9.01 -4.75 -9.39
C TYR A 232 -8.23 -5.84 -8.65
N GLN A 233 -8.85 -7.03 -8.52
CA GLN A 233 -8.23 -8.15 -7.80
C GLN A 233 -7.04 -8.70 -8.58
N GLY A 234 -5.94 -8.91 -7.86
CA GLY A 234 -4.67 -9.29 -8.46
C GLY A 234 -3.84 -8.12 -8.98
N TYR A 235 -4.44 -6.94 -9.22
CA TYR A 235 -3.78 -5.71 -9.68
C TYR A 235 -3.71 -4.66 -8.56
N GLY A 236 -4.71 -3.84 -8.38
CA GLY A 236 -4.74 -2.83 -7.32
C GLY A 236 -4.96 -3.39 -5.93
N ILE A 237 -5.56 -4.57 -5.84
CA ILE A 237 -5.75 -5.30 -4.59
C ILE A 237 -5.19 -6.72 -4.72
N LYS A 238 -4.23 -7.07 -3.87
CA LYS A 238 -3.71 -8.43 -3.74
C LYS A 238 -4.04 -8.99 -2.38
N LEU A 239 -4.86 -10.03 -2.37
CA LEU A 239 -5.05 -10.87 -1.19
C LEU A 239 -3.92 -11.90 -1.10
N TRP A 240 -3.42 -12.16 0.08
CA TRP A 240 -2.41 -13.19 0.33
C TRP A 240 -2.56 -13.75 1.74
N PRO A 241 -2.35 -15.08 1.95
CA PRO A 241 -2.10 -16.12 0.95
C PRO A 241 -3.35 -16.39 0.09
N ARG A 242 -3.28 -17.36 -0.83
CA ARG A 242 -4.41 -17.71 -1.71
C ARG A 242 -5.67 -18.14 -0.94
N GLU A 243 -5.49 -18.74 0.21
CA GLU A 243 -6.57 -19.15 1.12
C GLU A 243 -7.38 -17.95 1.66
N ALA A 244 -6.81 -16.75 1.61
CA ALA A 244 -7.57 -15.52 1.91
C ALA A 244 -8.60 -15.20 0.82
N ASP A 245 -8.36 -15.60 -0.45
CA ASP A 245 -9.32 -15.44 -1.54
C ASP A 245 -10.60 -16.24 -1.25
N ASP A 246 -10.47 -17.48 -0.73
CA ASP A 246 -11.62 -18.34 -0.37
C ASP A 246 -12.44 -17.72 0.76
N ARG A 247 -11.81 -17.13 1.75
CA ARG A 247 -12.52 -16.42 2.83
C ARG A 247 -13.28 -15.21 2.30
N VAL A 248 -12.62 -14.41 1.48
CA VAL A 248 -13.24 -13.23 0.86
C VAL A 248 -14.39 -13.64 -0.05
N ALA A 249 -14.30 -14.78 -0.74
CA ALA A 249 -15.37 -15.30 -1.57
C ALA A 249 -16.61 -15.73 -0.76
N ASN A 250 -16.43 -16.29 0.43
CA ASN A 250 -17.49 -16.99 1.16
C ASN A 250 -18.02 -16.24 2.39
N GLU A 251 -17.24 -15.38 3.05
CA GLU A 251 -17.70 -14.68 4.24
C GLU A 251 -18.47 -13.38 3.89
N GLU A 252 -19.62 -13.18 4.51
CA GLU A 252 -20.50 -12.02 4.25
C GLU A 252 -19.82 -10.68 4.57
N ARG A 253 -18.95 -10.64 5.59
CA ARG A 253 -18.19 -9.44 5.96
C ARG A 253 -17.29 -8.90 4.84
N PHE A 254 -16.98 -9.72 3.83
CA PHE A 254 -16.17 -9.31 2.65
C PHE A 254 -17.02 -9.05 1.40
N LYS A 255 -18.35 -9.05 1.51
CA LYS A 255 -19.26 -8.73 0.40
C LYS A 255 -18.89 -7.40 -0.27
N TRP A 256 -18.54 -6.40 0.53
CA TRP A 256 -18.11 -5.10 0.04
C TRP A 256 -16.94 -5.19 -0.96
N LEU A 257 -15.98 -6.08 -0.71
CA LEU A 257 -14.81 -6.24 -1.57
C LEU A 257 -15.23 -6.84 -2.92
N ARG A 258 -16.09 -7.87 -2.90
CA ARG A 258 -16.63 -8.52 -4.10
C ARG A 258 -17.48 -7.59 -4.94
N GLU A 259 -18.26 -6.70 -4.31
CA GLU A 259 -19.14 -5.76 -5.00
C GLU A 259 -18.39 -4.54 -5.54
N THR A 260 -17.43 -4.03 -4.78
CA THR A 260 -16.73 -2.79 -5.11
C THR A 260 -15.55 -3.03 -6.05
N TYR A 261 -14.83 -4.13 -5.87
CA TYR A 261 -13.53 -4.39 -6.48
C TYR A 261 -13.52 -5.73 -7.27
N LYS A 262 -14.43 -5.85 -8.19
CA LYS A 262 -14.52 -7.01 -9.11
C LYS A 262 -13.32 -7.13 -10.00
#